data_f4666d4f2683c757a7e57783aa7e7b99
#
_entry.id   f4666d4f2683c757a7e57783aa7e7b99
#
_cell.length_a   1.000
_cell.length_b   1.000
_cell.length_c   1.000
_cell.angle_alpha   90.00
_cell.angle_beta   90.00
_cell.angle_gamma   90.00
#
_symmetry.space_group_name_H-M   'P 1'
#
loop_
_entity.id
_entity.type
_entity.pdbx_description
1 polymer ?
#
loop_
_entity_poly.entity_id
_entity_poly.type
_entity_poly.pdbx_seq_one_letter_code
_entity_poly.pdbx_strand_id
1 'polypeptide(L)'
;MIEWSDSDIIVRDTMRAFIDKEIRPHLDGLESGELSPYPFVRKLFSEFGLDVMGAEAIRAMLDEQRAREASRAEPEDEKTSGTLGKMGAQASMAVALISELAGVSIGLISTFGVSLGLGAATIMTRGTLAQKERWLPELMTLEKIAAWAITEPDAGSDAFGGMKTHVRRDGADYLLNGQKTFITNGPDADVIVVYAKLDDGEADKRGRKVLTFVLDSGMPGLTQGKAFKKMGMMSSPTGELFFDDVRLSPDRLLGETEHHSSGDGRDSARANFVAERVGVAVMSLGIIDECLRLCVDYAKARTLWGKEIGRFQLIQLKLAKMEVARMNVQNMVFQTLERLKAGTLPSLGEASAIKWYSSEAATEVAMDAVQLFGGNGYMTEYRVEQLARDAKSLMIYAG
;
A
#
# COMPACT_ATOMS: atom_id res chain seq x y z
N MET A 1 -3.81 9.50 21.51
CA MET A 1 -4.94 10.12 20.77
C MET A 1 -6.17 9.29 21.08
N ILE A 2 -7.27 9.93 21.38
CA ILE A 2 -8.56 9.25 21.65
C ILE A 2 -9.54 9.62 20.53
N GLU A 3 -9.41 10.82 19.99
CA GLU A 3 -10.23 11.38 18.92
C GLU A 3 -9.34 12.07 17.88
N TRP A 4 -9.87 12.33 16.70
CA TRP A 4 -9.21 13.11 15.68
C TRP A 4 -8.96 14.54 16.20
N SER A 5 -7.78 15.10 15.96
CA SER A 5 -7.51 16.51 16.25
C SER A 5 -8.27 17.43 15.30
N ASP A 6 -8.43 18.71 15.66
CA ASP A 6 -9.09 19.69 14.79
C ASP A 6 -8.40 19.78 13.42
N SER A 7 -7.09 19.67 13.37
CA SER A 7 -6.34 19.63 12.10
C SER A 7 -6.63 18.38 11.28
N ASP A 8 -6.75 17.21 11.92
CA ASP A 8 -7.11 15.98 11.23
C ASP A 8 -8.54 16.05 10.67
N ILE A 9 -9.48 16.66 11.41
CA ILE A 9 -10.87 16.87 10.96
C ILE A 9 -10.89 17.77 9.72
N ILE A 10 -10.11 18.87 9.69
CA ILE A 10 -10.00 19.73 8.52
C ILE A 10 -9.48 18.97 7.30
N VAL A 11 -8.45 18.12 7.50
CA VAL A 11 -7.90 17.27 6.43
C VAL A 11 -8.96 16.30 5.92
N ARG A 12 -9.70 15.64 6.82
CA ARG A 12 -10.79 14.72 6.47
C ARG A 12 -11.88 15.42 5.65
N ASP A 13 -12.34 16.58 6.09
CA ASP A 13 -13.39 17.34 5.40
C ASP A 13 -12.93 17.83 4.02
N THR A 14 -11.67 18.29 3.92
CA THR A 14 -11.06 18.68 2.64
C THR A 14 -10.97 17.46 1.70
N MET A 15 -10.57 16.31 2.23
CA MET A 15 -10.49 15.08 1.45
C MET A 15 -11.86 14.60 0.98
N ARG A 16 -12.90 14.69 1.82
CA ARG A 16 -14.29 14.39 1.42
C ARG A 16 -14.76 15.28 0.28
N ALA A 17 -14.52 16.58 0.38
CA ALA A 17 -14.87 17.54 -0.69
C ALA A 17 -14.16 17.19 -2.01
N PHE A 18 -12.87 16.82 -1.94
CA PHE A 18 -12.13 16.36 -3.12
C PHE A 18 -12.72 15.04 -3.67
N ILE A 19 -12.99 14.07 -2.83
CA ILE A 19 -13.58 12.78 -3.22
C ILE A 19 -14.92 13.00 -3.93
N ASP A 20 -15.80 13.80 -3.35
CA ASP A 20 -17.14 14.05 -3.88
C ASP A 20 -17.09 14.77 -5.25
N LYS A 21 -16.12 15.65 -5.44
CA LYS A 21 -15.95 16.39 -6.69
C LYS A 21 -15.21 15.59 -7.76
N GLU A 22 -14.13 14.89 -7.42
CA GLU A 22 -13.16 14.39 -8.36
C GLU A 22 -13.12 12.86 -8.50
N ILE A 23 -13.59 12.12 -7.49
CA ILE A 23 -13.53 10.65 -7.50
C ILE A 23 -14.92 10.04 -7.72
N ARG A 24 -15.93 10.39 -6.90
CA ARG A 24 -17.26 9.77 -6.97
C ARG A 24 -17.92 9.85 -8.35
N PRO A 25 -17.83 10.95 -9.13
CA PRO A 25 -18.41 11.01 -10.47
C PRO A 25 -17.79 10.03 -11.47
N HIS A 26 -16.59 9.54 -11.19
CA HIS A 26 -15.83 8.65 -12.07
C HIS A 26 -15.70 7.21 -11.52
N LEU A 27 -16.35 6.93 -10.39
CA LEU A 27 -16.16 5.67 -9.68
C LEU A 27 -16.60 4.46 -10.51
N ASP A 28 -17.68 4.56 -11.28
CA ASP A 28 -18.13 3.48 -12.16
C ASP A 28 -17.09 3.13 -13.23
N GLY A 29 -16.46 4.12 -13.84
CA GLY A 29 -15.39 3.91 -14.80
C GLY A 29 -14.11 3.34 -14.18
N LEU A 30 -13.81 3.72 -12.93
CA LEU A 30 -12.71 3.13 -12.15
C LEU A 30 -13.01 1.67 -11.77
N GLU A 31 -14.25 1.36 -11.37
CA GLU A 31 -14.67 0.02 -10.99
C GLU A 31 -14.91 -0.92 -12.19
N SER A 32 -15.18 -0.39 -13.37
CA SER A 32 -15.21 -1.18 -14.61
C SER A 32 -13.81 -1.44 -15.18
N GLY A 33 -12.80 -0.67 -14.74
CA GLY A 33 -11.44 -0.67 -15.31
C GLY A 33 -11.33 0.07 -16.65
N GLU A 34 -12.35 0.85 -17.03
CA GLU A 34 -12.32 1.72 -18.23
C GLU A 34 -11.45 2.95 -18.00
N LEU A 35 -11.40 3.45 -16.77
CA LEU A 35 -10.58 4.59 -16.39
C LEU A 35 -9.31 4.14 -15.66
N SER A 36 -8.18 4.69 -16.11
CA SER A 36 -6.90 4.52 -15.44
C SER A 36 -6.90 5.23 -14.06
N PRO A 37 -6.38 4.63 -12.99
CA PRO A 37 -6.30 5.26 -11.67
C PRO A 37 -5.26 6.37 -11.59
N TYR A 38 -4.21 6.34 -12.39
CA TYR A 38 -3.03 7.22 -12.27
C TYR A 38 -3.34 8.71 -12.41
N PRO A 39 -4.20 9.18 -13.33
CA PRO A 39 -4.59 10.59 -13.37
C PRO A 39 -5.24 11.08 -12.08
N PHE A 40 -6.05 10.23 -11.44
CA PHE A 40 -6.74 10.57 -10.19
C PHE A 40 -5.78 10.67 -9.01
N VAL A 41 -4.83 9.75 -8.87
CA VAL A 41 -3.83 9.82 -7.81
C VAL A 41 -2.85 10.97 -8.01
N ARG A 42 -2.46 11.29 -9.25
CA ARG A 42 -1.64 12.48 -9.55
C ARG A 42 -2.38 13.77 -9.22
N LYS A 43 -3.67 13.86 -9.56
CA LYS A 43 -4.51 14.99 -9.20
C LYS A 43 -4.64 15.15 -7.68
N LEU A 44 -4.85 14.07 -6.96
CA LEU A 44 -4.86 14.06 -5.50
C LEU A 44 -3.55 14.64 -4.95
N PHE A 45 -2.41 14.15 -5.41
CA PHE A 45 -1.10 14.60 -4.94
C PHE A 45 -0.87 16.10 -5.23
N SER A 46 -1.23 16.55 -6.41
CA SER A 46 -1.11 17.97 -6.80
C SER A 46 -2.04 18.88 -5.99
N GLU A 47 -3.31 18.49 -5.79
CA GLU A 47 -4.30 19.30 -5.06
C GLU A 47 -3.93 19.48 -3.58
N PHE A 48 -3.30 18.46 -2.98
CA PHE A 48 -2.82 18.49 -1.59
C PHE A 48 -1.35 18.91 -1.47
N GLY A 49 -0.69 19.28 -2.57
CA GLY A 49 0.73 19.69 -2.59
C GLY A 49 1.71 18.58 -2.19
N LEU A 50 1.29 17.31 -2.22
CA LEU A 50 2.11 16.16 -1.81
C LEU A 50 3.25 15.89 -2.80
N ASP A 51 3.05 16.19 -4.06
CA ASP A 51 4.05 16.12 -5.13
C ASP A 51 5.20 17.13 -4.89
N VAL A 52 4.87 18.39 -4.59
CA VAL A 52 5.86 19.42 -4.27
C VAL A 52 6.61 19.07 -2.99
N MET A 53 5.89 18.69 -1.92
CA MET A 53 6.49 18.28 -0.65
C MET A 53 7.41 17.06 -0.82
N GLY A 54 6.99 16.08 -1.62
CA GLY A 54 7.79 14.90 -1.96
C GLY A 54 9.07 15.26 -2.73
N ALA A 55 8.96 16.13 -3.74
CA ALA A 55 10.10 16.59 -4.52
C ALA A 55 11.12 17.38 -3.67
N GLU A 56 10.65 18.25 -2.76
CA GLU A 56 11.51 18.99 -1.85
C GLU A 56 12.20 18.08 -0.84
N ALA A 57 11.45 17.17 -0.22
CA ALA A 57 11.97 16.23 0.76
C ALA A 57 13.07 15.32 0.18
N ILE A 58 12.84 14.78 -1.03
CA ILE A 58 13.83 13.92 -1.68
C ILE A 58 15.07 14.71 -2.11
N ARG A 59 14.90 15.95 -2.61
CA ARG A 59 16.03 16.81 -2.96
C ARG A 59 16.91 17.11 -1.74
N ALA A 60 16.29 17.52 -0.62
CA ALA A 60 17.01 17.81 0.62
C ALA A 60 17.78 16.57 1.14
N MET A 61 17.15 15.40 1.10
CA MET A 61 17.78 14.13 1.50
C MET A 61 18.98 13.79 0.61
N LEU A 62 18.85 13.92 -0.72
CA LEU A 62 19.93 13.63 -1.66
C LEU A 62 21.11 14.61 -1.50
N ASP A 63 20.83 15.90 -1.31
CA ASP A 63 21.84 16.91 -1.06
C ASP A 63 22.60 16.65 0.25
N GLU A 64 21.89 16.27 1.31
CA GLU A 64 22.50 15.89 2.60
C GLU A 64 23.37 14.63 2.45
N GLN A 65 22.88 13.58 1.79
CA GLN A 65 23.66 12.37 1.56
C GLN A 65 24.91 12.67 0.72
N ARG A 66 24.79 13.50 -0.33
CA ARG A 66 25.92 13.92 -1.17
C ARG A 66 26.98 14.68 -0.35
N ALA A 67 26.54 15.57 0.53
CA ALA A 67 27.44 16.33 1.41
C ALA A 67 28.16 15.41 2.42
N ARG A 68 27.48 14.43 2.99
CA ARG A 68 28.07 13.41 3.89
C ARG A 68 29.12 12.55 3.15
N GLU A 69 28.83 12.05 1.96
CA GLU A 69 29.77 11.25 1.17
C GLU A 69 31.02 12.06 0.78
N ALA A 70 30.86 13.35 0.42
CA ALA A 70 31.96 14.25 0.09
C ALA A 70 32.88 14.56 1.31
N SER A 71 32.30 14.65 2.51
CA SER A 71 33.05 14.96 3.73
C SER A 71 33.79 13.78 4.36
N ARG A 72 33.58 12.54 3.86
CA ARG A 72 34.05 11.28 4.48
C ARG A 72 33.71 11.16 5.98
N ALA A 73 32.68 11.83 6.44
CA ALA A 73 32.24 11.78 7.82
C ALA A 73 31.72 10.37 8.13
N GLU A 74 32.12 9.81 9.28
CA GLU A 74 31.52 8.58 9.80
C GLU A 74 30.01 8.80 10.03
N PRO A 75 29.20 7.76 9.90
CA PRO A 75 27.77 7.85 10.16
C PRO A 75 27.58 8.27 11.64
N GLU A 76 27.12 9.50 11.88
CA GLU A 76 26.60 9.85 13.20
C GLU A 76 25.37 8.97 13.47
N ASP A 77 25.36 8.34 14.65
CA ASP A 77 24.16 7.70 15.18
C ASP A 77 23.00 8.71 15.12
N GLU A 78 22.14 8.59 14.13
CA GLU A 78 20.99 9.46 13.98
C GLU A 78 20.22 9.49 15.30
N LYS A 79 20.13 10.66 15.91
CA LYS A 79 19.19 10.94 16.98
C LYS A 79 17.77 10.83 16.40
N THR A 80 17.31 9.61 16.28
CA THR A 80 16.05 9.15 15.69
C THR A 80 14.81 9.83 16.31
N SER A 81 14.93 10.37 17.51
CA SER A 81 13.80 10.87 18.31
C SER A 81 13.17 12.18 17.81
N GLY A 82 13.95 13.11 17.24
CA GLY A 82 13.42 14.40 16.77
C GLY A 82 12.74 14.33 15.39
N THR A 83 13.26 13.48 14.52
CA THR A 83 12.73 13.23 13.16
C THR A 83 11.43 12.44 13.22
N LEU A 84 11.35 11.41 14.08
CA LEU A 84 10.16 10.59 14.30
C LEU A 84 8.99 11.39 14.92
N GLY A 85 9.26 12.37 15.78
CA GLY A 85 8.21 13.24 16.35
C GLY A 85 7.54 14.13 15.28
N LYS A 86 8.33 14.68 14.33
CA LYS A 86 7.79 15.42 13.18
C LYS A 86 7.03 14.48 12.22
N MET A 87 7.53 13.28 12.00
CA MET A 87 6.83 12.24 11.24
C MET A 87 5.49 11.86 11.87
N GLY A 88 5.36 11.89 13.20
CA GLY A 88 4.12 11.54 13.89
C GLY A 88 2.94 12.48 13.62
N ALA A 89 3.17 13.79 13.50
CA ALA A 89 2.12 14.74 13.14
C ALA A 89 1.72 14.59 11.67
N GLN A 90 2.70 14.41 10.78
CA GLN A 90 2.45 14.13 9.37
C GLN A 90 1.74 12.78 9.17
N ALA A 91 2.07 11.76 9.97
CA ALA A 91 1.41 10.47 9.93
C ALA A 91 -0.08 10.55 10.30
N SER A 92 -0.47 11.39 11.26
CA SER A 92 -1.88 11.58 11.62
C SER A 92 -2.69 12.15 10.45
N MET A 93 -2.17 13.16 9.77
CA MET A 93 -2.80 13.74 8.57
C MET A 93 -2.88 12.73 7.42
N ALA A 94 -1.82 11.95 7.20
CA ALA A 94 -1.81 10.88 6.19
C ALA A 94 -2.86 9.80 6.51
N VAL A 95 -2.97 9.39 7.78
CA VAL A 95 -3.99 8.42 8.23
C VAL A 95 -5.40 8.98 8.01
N ALA A 96 -5.63 10.27 8.33
CA ALA A 96 -6.91 10.93 8.10
C ALA A 96 -7.28 10.93 6.60
N LEU A 97 -6.35 11.28 5.72
CA LEU A 97 -6.52 11.28 4.28
C LEU A 97 -6.79 9.87 3.73
N ILE A 98 -5.96 8.90 4.12
CA ILE A 98 -6.08 7.51 3.67
C ILE A 98 -7.40 6.89 4.14
N SER A 99 -7.85 7.15 5.38
CA SER A 99 -9.10 6.59 5.88
C SER A 99 -10.33 7.09 5.09
N GLU A 100 -10.37 8.38 4.70
CA GLU A 100 -11.48 8.92 3.89
C GLU A 100 -11.48 8.31 2.47
N LEU A 101 -10.31 8.21 1.83
CA LEU A 101 -10.20 7.61 0.50
C LEU A 101 -10.53 6.11 0.52
N ALA A 102 -10.18 5.40 1.60
CA ALA A 102 -10.47 3.97 1.75
C ALA A 102 -11.97 3.67 1.78
N GLY A 103 -12.79 4.57 2.29
CA GLY A 103 -14.25 4.47 2.23
C GLY A 103 -14.83 4.58 0.81
N VAL A 104 -14.02 4.91 -0.17
CA VAL A 104 -14.44 5.08 -1.57
C VAL A 104 -13.72 4.12 -2.51
N SER A 105 -12.39 4.02 -2.40
CA SER A 105 -11.59 3.13 -3.25
C SER A 105 -10.23 2.81 -2.60
N ILE A 106 -10.12 1.62 -2.02
CA ILE A 106 -8.81 1.12 -1.57
C ILE A 106 -7.89 0.77 -2.74
N GLY A 107 -8.43 0.60 -3.94
CA GLY A 107 -7.64 0.39 -5.14
C GLY A 107 -6.77 1.60 -5.49
N LEU A 108 -7.31 2.82 -5.41
CA LEU A 108 -6.53 4.05 -5.60
C LEU A 108 -5.40 4.17 -4.56
N ILE A 109 -5.69 3.84 -3.28
CA ILE A 109 -4.67 3.83 -2.23
C ILE A 109 -3.56 2.84 -2.54
N SER A 110 -3.92 1.63 -2.97
CA SER A 110 -2.94 0.59 -3.30
C SER A 110 -2.03 1.02 -4.45
N THR A 111 -2.53 1.77 -5.41
CA THR A 111 -1.76 2.26 -6.56
C THR A 111 -0.59 3.15 -6.13
N PHE A 112 -0.83 4.21 -5.36
CA PHE A 112 0.25 5.07 -4.88
C PHE A 112 0.98 4.46 -3.67
N GLY A 113 0.27 3.71 -2.82
CA GLY A 113 0.84 3.07 -1.64
C GLY A 113 1.93 2.06 -1.98
N VAL A 114 1.72 1.23 -3.01
CA VAL A 114 2.76 0.31 -3.50
C VAL A 114 3.91 1.07 -4.17
N SER A 115 3.59 2.09 -4.98
CA SER A 115 4.62 2.89 -5.65
C SER A 115 5.56 3.57 -4.66
N LEU A 116 5.01 4.28 -3.68
CA LEU A 116 5.77 5.06 -2.69
C LEU A 116 6.20 4.22 -1.49
N GLY A 117 5.26 3.52 -0.88
CA GLY A 117 5.48 2.82 0.40
C GLY A 117 6.26 1.52 0.27
N LEU A 118 6.29 0.89 -0.89
CA LEU A 118 7.05 -0.34 -1.13
C LEU A 118 8.17 -0.13 -2.16
N GLY A 119 7.85 0.32 -3.37
CA GLY A 119 8.82 0.51 -4.44
C GLY A 119 9.86 1.57 -4.11
N ALA A 120 9.46 2.82 -3.99
CA ALA A 120 10.36 3.93 -3.68
C ALA A 120 11.01 3.77 -2.30
N ALA A 121 10.27 3.31 -1.28
CA ALA A 121 10.81 3.07 0.05
C ALA A 121 11.95 2.04 0.07
N THR A 122 11.85 0.98 -0.73
CA THR A 122 12.92 -0.01 -0.87
C THR A 122 14.18 0.61 -1.49
N ILE A 123 14.03 1.43 -2.54
CA ILE A 123 15.15 2.15 -3.17
C ILE A 123 15.75 3.17 -2.18
N MET A 124 14.91 3.89 -1.46
CA MET A 124 15.34 4.90 -0.48
C MET A 124 16.18 4.31 0.64
N THR A 125 15.81 3.14 1.14
CA THR A 125 16.48 2.51 2.29
C THR A 125 17.76 1.77 1.92
N ARG A 126 17.88 1.25 0.70
CA ARG A 126 18.99 0.36 0.31
C ARG A 126 19.80 0.83 -0.90
N GLY A 127 19.29 1.81 -1.64
CA GLY A 127 19.96 2.30 -2.84
C GLY A 127 21.22 3.10 -2.53
N THR A 128 22.22 3.04 -3.43
CA THR A 128 23.32 4.00 -3.46
C THR A 128 22.80 5.40 -3.78
N LEU A 129 23.61 6.44 -3.54
CA LEU A 129 23.24 7.80 -3.91
C LEU A 129 22.83 7.89 -5.39
N ALA A 130 23.63 7.30 -6.28
CA ALA A 130 23.36 7.28 -7.73
C ALA A 130 22.03 6.61 -8.08
N GLN A 131 21.70 5.49 -7.41
CA GLN A 131 20.43 4.79 -7.60
C GLN A 131 19.25 5.62 -7.10
N LYS A 132 19.38 6.28 -5.95
CA LYS A 132 18.34 7.18 -5.40
C LYS A 132 18.12 8.38 -6.31
N GLU A 133 19.18 9.02 -6.80
CA GLU A 133 19.11 10.13 -7.76
C GLU A 133 18.44 9.73 -9.07
N ARG A 134 18.63 8.48 -9.51
CA ARG A 134 18.07 7.98 -10.77
C ARG A 134 16.56 7.76 -10.71
N TRP A 135 16.03 7.21 -9.62
CA TRP A 135 14.64 6.75 -9.60
C TRP A 135 13.72 7.53 -8.65
N LEU A 136 14.21 8.02 -7.48
CA LEU A 136 13.33 8.59 -6.48
C LEU A 136 12.66 9.91 -6.89
N PRO A 137 13.29 10.85 -7.59
CA PRO A 137 12.65 12.13 -7.91
C PRO A 137 11.31 11.96 -8.64
N GLU A 138 11.27 11.16 -9.70
CA GLU A 138 10.06 10.93 -10.50
C GLU A 138 9.04 10.02 -9.80
N LEU A 139 9.49 9.11 -8.92
CA LEU A 139 8.60 8.27 -8.13
C LEU A 139 7.91 9.06 -7.02
N MET A 140 8.62 9.96 -6.34
CA MET A 140 8.05 10.74 -5.23
C MET A 140 7.00 11.75 -5.67
N THR A 141 7.01 12.15 -6.94
CA THR A 141 5.99 13.00 -7.56
C THR A 141 4.88 12.20 -8.27
N LEU A 142 4.98 10.87 -8.31
CA LEU A 142 4.13 9.98 -9.11
C LEU A 142 4.17 10.28 -10.62
N GLU A 143 5.19 11.01 -11.10
CA GLU A 143 5.46 11.12 -12.53
C GLU A 143 5.73 9.73 -13.12
N LYS A 144 6.52 8.92 -12.41
CA LYS A 144 6.68 7.48 -12.63
C LYS A 144 6.01 6.67 -11.53
N ILE A 145 5.54 5.50 -11.90
CA ILE A 145 4.86 4.55 -11.01
C ILE A 145 5.76 3.34 -10.79
N ALA A 146 5.90 2.93 -9.52
CA ALA A 146 6.64 1.72 -9.19
C ALA A 146 5.73 0.53 -8.90
N ALA A 147 6.24 -0.67 -9.24
CA ALA A 147 5.75 -1.95 -8.76
C ALA A 147 6.76 -2.61 -7.81
N TRP A 148 6.26 -3.48 -6.94
CA TRP A 148 7.05 -4.22 -5.96
C TRP A 148 6.77 -5.72 -6.11
N ALA A 149 7.74 -6.47 -6.64
CA ALA A 149 7.53 -7.81 -7.19
C ALA A 149 8.21 -8.91 -6.36
N ILE A 150 7.44 -9.53 -5.47
CA ILE A 150 7.88 -10.69 -4.64
C ILE A 150 7.11 -11.95 -4.98
N THR A 151 5.78 -11.89 -4.94
CA THR A 151 4.88 -13.04 -5.05
C THR A 151 5.01 -13.78 -6.38
N GLU A 152 5.00 -15.10 -6.33
CA GLU A 152 5.01 -15.98 -7.50
C GLU A 152 3.77 -16.88 -7.52
N PRO A 153 3.42 -17.49 -8.67
CA PRO A 153 2.24 -18.35 -8.77
C PRO A 153 2.19 -19.46 -7.70
N ASP A 154 3.34 -20.04 -7.35
CA ASP A 154 3.43 -21.13 -6.38
C ASP A 154 3.97 -20.70 -5.00
N ALA A 155 4.23 -19.39 -4.79
CA ALA A 155 4.88 -18.88 -3.59
C ALA A 155 4.29 -17.52 -3.15
N GLY A 156 3.14 -17.56 -2.46
CA GLY A 156 2.53 -16.40 -1.81
C GLY A 156 3.01 -16.24 -0.37
N SER A 157 2.42 -16.94 0.59
CA SER A 157 2.81 -16.87 2.01
C SER A 157 4.24 -17.40 2.26
N ASP A 158 4.69 -18.42 1.51
CA ASP A 158 6.08 -18.89 1.50
C ASP A 158 6.92 -18.16 0.43
N ALA A 159 6.80 -16.82 0.37
CA ALA A 159 7.34 -16.02 -0.72
C ALA A 159 8.85 -16.24 -0.95
N PHE A 160 9.63 -16.33 0.13
CA PHE A 160 11.08 -16.51 0.02
C PHE A 160 11.53 -17.98 -0.08
N GLY A 161 10.87 -18.86 0.66
CA GLY A 161 11.20 -20.29 0.63
C GLY A 161 10.85 -20.91 -0.73
N GLY A 162 9.63 -20.64 -1.20
CA GLY A 162 9.10 -21.15 -2.47
C GLY A 162 9.56 -20.41 -3.72
N MET A 163 10.26 -19.26 -3.60
CA MET A 163 10.69 -18.44 -4.73
C MET A 163 11.49 -19.24 -5.76
N LYS A 164 11.06 -19.16 -7.02
CA LYS A 164 11.70 -19.77 -8.19
C LYS A 164 12.41 -18.77 -9.08
N THR A 165 11.97 -17.50 -9.08
CA THR A 165 12.65 -16.42 -9.79
C THR A 165 14.09 -16.32 -9.28
N HIS A 166 15.02 -16.35 -10.21
CA HIS A 166 16.44 -16.40 -9.89
C HIS A 166 17.28 -15.53 -10.82
N VAL A 167 18.44 -15.17 -10.34
CA VAL A 167 19.50 -14.55 -11.13
C VAL A 167 20.73 -15.45 -11.11
N ARG A 168 21.41 -15.55 -12.26
CA ARG A 168 22.75 -16.11 -12.37
C ARG A 168 23.74 -15.04 -12.79
N ARG A 169 24.97 -15.12 -12.30
CA ARG A 169 26.04 -14.21 -12.73
C ARG A 169 26.45 -14.53 -14.17
N ASP A 170 26.68 -13.50 -14.97
CA ASP A 170 27.17 -13.58 -16.35
C ASP A 170 28.24 -12.51 -16.57
N GLY A 171 29.51 -12.84 -16.24
CA GLY A 171 30.57 -11.87 -16.11
C GLY A 171 30.35 -10.90 -14.97
N ALA A 172 30.30 -9.60 -15.27
CA ALA A 172 29.96 -8.56 -14.30
C ALA A 172 28.43 -8.39 -14.11
N ASP A 173 27.65 -8.85 -15.07
CA ASP A 173 26.18 -8.70 -15.10
C ASP A 173 25.48 -9.88 -14.44
N TYR A 174 24.15 -9.75 -14.36
CA TYR A 174 23.24 -10.82 -13.95
C TYR A 174 22.21 -11.09 -15.05
N LEU A 175 21.77 -12.33 -15.14
CA LEU A 175 20.63 -12.74 -15.99
C LEU A 175 19.48 -13.16 -15.10
N LEU A 176 18.36 -12.43 -15.18
CA LEU A 176 17.16 -12.66 -14.39
C LEU A 176 16.17 -13.51 -15.18
N ASN A 177 15.68 -14.58 -14.54
CA ASN A 177 14.68 -15.49 -15.08
C ASN A 177 13.61 -15.79 -14.05
N GLY A 178 12.36 -15.91 -14.50
CA GLY A 178 11.23 -16.29 -13.67
C GLY A 178 9.95 -15.55 -13.96
N GLN A 179 9.06 -15.56 -12.97
CA GLN A 179 7.72 -14.97 -13.08
C GLN A 179 7.27 -14.44 -11.73
N LYS A 180 6.58 -13.31 -11.76
CA LYS A 180 5.89 -12.75 -10.58
C LYS A 180 4.41 -12.59 -10.89
N THR A 181 3.54 -12.75 -9.87
CA THR A 181 2.09 -12.65 -10.02
C THR A 181 1.46 -11.80 -8.93
N PHE A 182 0.24 -11.33 -9.17
CA PHE A 182 -0.49 -10.41 -8.28
C PHE A 182 0.26 -9.11 -8.00
N ILE A 183 1.03 -8.63 -8.97
CA ILE A 183 1.86 -7.43 -8.79
C ILE A 183 1.02 -6.19 -9.06
N THR A 184 0.74 -5.43 -8.01
CA THR A 184 0.09 -4.11 -8.09
C THR A 184 0.96 -3.18 -8.91
N ASN A 185 0.35 -2.42 -9.80
CA ASN A 185 0.97 -1.61 -10.84
C ASN A 185 1.78 -2.41 -11.88
N GLY A 186 1.98 -3.71 -11.72
CA GLY A 186 2.81 -4.53 -12.61
C GLY A 186 2.54 -4.32 -14.11
N PRO A 187 1.28 -4.23 -14.56
CA PRO A 187 0.95 -3.97 -15.96
C PRO A 187 1.48 -2.64 -16.51
N ASP A 188 1.56 -1.61 -15.67
CA ASP A 188 1.76 -0.22 -16.09
C ASP A 188 2.97 0.45 -15.45
N ALA A 189 3.70 -0.25 -14.55
CA ALA A 189 4.80 0.33 -13.80
C ALA A 189 5.96 0.75 -14.71
N ASP A 190 6.49 1.95 -14.47
CA ASP A 190 7.70 2.47 -15.11
C ASP A 190 8.96 1.89 -14.46
N VAL A 191 8.90 1.63 -13.15
CA VAL A 191 10.00 1.12 -12.32
C VAL A 191 9.54 -0.12 -11.56
N ILE A 192 10.32 -1.19 -11.57
CA ILE A 192 9.97 -2.46 -10.94
C ILE A 192 11.09 -2.87 -9.97
N VAL A 193 10.75 -2.94 -8.69
CA VAL A 193 11.61 -3.53 -7.66
C VAL A 193 11.31 -5.02 -7.60
N VAL A 194 12.28 -5.86 -7.96
CA VAL A 194 12.10 -7.32 -8.02
C VAL A 194 13.06 -8.05 -7.10
N TYR A 195 12.55 -9.08 -6.43
CA TYR A 195 13.31 -9.99 -5.57
C TYR A 195 13.55 -11.30 -6.31
N ALA A 196 14.81 -11.75 -6.31
CA ALA A 196 15.23 -12.98 -6.98
C ALA A 196 16.27 -13.73 -6.14
N LYS A 197 16.27 -15.05 -6.20
CA LYS A 197 17.32 -15.87 -5.59
C LYS A 197 18.59 -15.86 -6.44
N LEU A 198 19.74 -15.75 -5.79
CA LEU A 198 21.02 -15.94 -6.47
C LEU A 198 21.23 -17.45 -6.72
N ASP A 199 21.37 -17.82 -7.99
CA ASP A 199 21.77 -19.17 -8.39
C ASP A 199 23.29 -19.26 -8.43
N ASP A 200 23.88 -19.67 -7.32
CA ASP A 200 25.31 -19.85 -7.09
C ASP A 200 25.72 -21.34 -7.07
N GLY A 201 24.80 -22.23 -7.43
CA GLY A 201 25.01 -23.66 -7.43
C GLY A 201 24.77 -24.36 -6.08
N GLU A 202 24.38 -23.63 -5.03
CA GLU A 202 24.02 -24.24 -3.76
C GLU A 202 22.86 -25.23 -3.90
N ALA A 203 23.02 -26.40 -3.25
CA ALA A 203 22.02 -27.49 -3.29
C ALA A 203 20.71 -27.11 -2.58
N ASP A 204 20.79 -26.34 -1.46
CA ASP A 204 19.62 -25.86 -0.75
C ASP A 204 19.03 -24.61 -1.44
N LYS A 205 18.12 -24.85 -2.37
CA LYS A 205 17.41 -23.78 -3.08
C LYS A 205 16.57 -22.88 -2.17
N ARG A 206 16.15 -23.35 -0.98
CA ARG A 206 15.36 -22.53 -0.04
C ARG A 206 16.25 -21.52 0.70
N GLY A 207 17.47 -21.92 1.02
CA GLY A 207 18.46 -21.10 1.71
C GLY A 207 19.17 -20.07 0.85
N ARG A 208 19.11 -20.17 -0.49
CA ARG A 208 19.80 -19.26 -1.41
C ARG A 208 19.55 -17.80 -1.05
N LYS A 209 20.59 -16.98 -1.18
CA LYS A 209 20.53 -15.53 -0.95
C LYS A 209 19.48 -14.88 -1.85
N VAL A 210 18.71 -13.95 -1.30
CA VAL A 210 17.74 -13.16 -2.05
C VAL A 210 18.34 -11.78 -2.33
N LEU A 211 18.47 -11.46 -3.61
CA LEU A 211 18.92 -10.16 -4.08
C LEU A 211 17.72 -9.32 -4.54
N THR A 212 17.91 -7.99 -4.50
CA THR A 212 16.89 -7.05 -4.95
C THR A 212 17.42 -6.23 -6.11
N PHE A 213 16.68 -6.19 -7.20
CA PHE A 213 17.03 -5.43 -8.40
C PHE A 213 15.97 -4.39 -8.73
N VAL A 214 16.40 -3.34 -9.43
CA VAL A 214 15.51 -2.30 -9.96
C VAL A 214 15.57 -2.33 -11.48
N LEU A 215 14.40 -2.58 -12.10
CA LEU A 215 14.23 -2.62 -13.54
C LEU A 215 13.44 -1.39 -14.01
N ASP A 216 13.72 -0.92 -15.21
CA ASP A 216 12.88 0.03 -15.91
C ASP A 216 11.95 -0.72 -16.87
N SER A 217 10.74 -0.21 -17.11
CA SER A 217 9.83 -0.76 -18.12
C SER A 217 10.49 -0.81 -19.50
N GLY A 218 10.12 -1.80 -20.31
CA GLY A 218 10.63 -1.95 -21.66
C GLY A 218 12.03 -2.54 -21.78
N MET A 219 12.64 -3.00 -20.68
CA MET A 219 13.93 -3.71 -20.77
C MET A 219 13.78 -5.01 -21.59
N PRO A 220 14.76 -5.36 -22.44
CA PRO A 220 14.74 -6.62 -23.20
C PRO A 220 14.58 -7.83 -22.27
N GLY A 221 13.68 -8.74 -22.63
CA GLY A 221 13.34 -9.93 -21.82
C GLY A 221 12.31 -9.70 -20.71
N LEU A 222 11.96 -8.45 -20.39
CA LEU A 222 10.87 -8.11 -19.46
C LEU A 222 9.54 -8.03 -20.21
N THR A 223 8.54 -8.79 -19.75
CA THR A 223 7.17 -8.68 -20.23
C THR A 223 6.24 -8.36 -19.05
N GLN A 224 5.51 -7.25 -19.18
CA GLN A 224 4.46 -6.85 -18.25
C GLN A 224 3.11 -7.37 -18.80
N GLY A 225 2.46 -8.24 -18.01
CA GLY A 225 1.18 -8.85 -18.37
C GLY A 225 0.01 -7.86 -18.28
N LYS A 226 -1.14 -8.26 -18.80
CA LYS A 226 -2.37 -7.46 -18.70
C LYS A 226 -2.91 -7.49 -17.27
N ALA A 227 -3.66 -6.44 -16.90
CA ALA A 227 -4.35 -6.40 -15.62
C ALA A 227 -5.37 -7.54 -15.49
N PHE A 228 -5.37 -8.20 -14.32
CA PHE A 228 -6.33 -9.24 -13.99
C PHE A 228 -7.73 -8.67 -13.79
N LYS A 229 -8.74 -9.46 -14.12
CA LYS A 229 -10.10 -9.25 -13.64
C LYS A 229 -10.19 -9.81 -12.21
N LYS A 230 -10.59 -8.97 -11.29
CA LYS A 230 -10.59 -9.29 -9.84
C LYS A 230 -11.99 -9.24 -9.27
N MET A 231 -12.16 -9.71 -8.04
CA MET A 231 -13.40 -9.57 -7.29
C MET A 231 -13.65 -8.11 -6.87
N GLY A 232 -12.61 -7.40 -6.42
CA GLY A 232 -12.63 -6.01 -5.98
C GLY A 232 -11.33 -5.29 -6.29
N MET A 233 -11.15 -4.08 -5.74
CA MET A 233 -10.00 -3.21 -6.00
C MET A 233 -9.76 -3.01 -7.50
N MET A 234 -10.80 -2.79 -8.26
CA MET A 234 -10.72 -2.73 -9.73
C MET A 234 -9.84 -1.58 -10.20
N SER A 235 -9.85 -0.47 -9.48
CA SER A 235 -8.99 0.71 -9.69
C SER A 235 -7.51 0.50 -9.31
N SER A 236 -7.09 -0.72 -8.99
CA SER A 236 -5.69 -1.09 -8.75
C SER A 236 -5.23 -2.09 -9.81
N PRO A 237 -4.62 -1.67 -10.92
CA PRO A 237 -4.10 -2.59 -11.93
C PRO A 237 -3.11 -3.58 -11.31
N THR A 238 -3.39 -4.85 -11.45
CA THR A 238 -2.61 -5.94 -10.83
C THR A 238 -2.39 -7.01 -11.89
N GLY A 239 -1.17 -7.46 -12.10
CA GLY A 239 -0.87 -8.42 -13.16
C GLY A 239 0.34 -9.31 -12.88
N GLU A 240 0.86 -9.89 -13.95
CA GLU A 240 2.04 -10.74 -13.96
C GLU A 240 3.22 -10.03 -14.60
N LEU A 241 4.41 -10.44 -14.18
CA LEU A 241 5.69 -10.04 -14.78
C LEU A 241 6.44 -11.30 -15.17
N PHE A 242 6.99 -11.31 -16.37
CA PHE A 242 7.78 -12.42 -16.90
C PHE A 242 9.19 -11.93 -17.22
N PHE A 243 10.16 -12.73 -16.84
CA PHE A 243 11.58 -12.44 -17.03
C PHE A 243 12.21 -13.59 -17.81
N ASP A 244 12.77 -13.28 -18.98
CA ASP A 244 13.42 -14.21 -19.89
C ASP A 244 14.80 -13.66 -20.25
N ASP A 245 15.84 -14.15 -19.55
CA ASP A 245 17.22 -13.70 -19.63
C ASP A 245 17.37 -12.16 -19.59
N VAL A 246 16.61 -11.49 -18.71
CA VAL A 246 16.74 -10.04 -18.54
C VAL A 246 18.13 -9.71 -18.03
N ARG A 247 18.92 -9.02 -18.84
CA ARG A 247 20.28 -8.62 -18.48
C ARG A 247 20.27 -7.42 -17.55
N LEU A 248 20.89 -7.58 -16.40
CA LEU A 248 20.98 -6.59 -15.34
C LEU A 248 22.45 -6.25 -15.09
N SER A 249 22.86 -5.02 -15.38
CA SER A 249 24.16 -4.50 -15.01
C SER A 249 24.29 -4.32 -13.49
N PRO A 250 25.50 -4.22 -12.93
CA PRO A 250 25.71 -4.11 -11.48
C PRO A 250 24.98 -2.94 -10.81
N ASP A 251 24.79 -1.83 -11.53
CA ASP A 251 24.04 -0.65 -11.07
C ASP A 251 22.54 -0.90 -10.91
N ARG A 252 22.02 -2.05 -11.38
CA ARG A 252 20.65 -2.53 -11.17
C ARG A 252 20.49 -3.31 -9.86
N LEU A 253 21.55 -3.89 -9.34
CA LEU A 253 21.57 -4.53 -8.03
C LEU A 253 21.46 -3.45 -6.95
N LEU A 254 20.40 -3.48 -6.16
CA LEU A 254 20.11 -2.43 -5.19
C LEU A 254 21.21 -2.36 -4.12
N GLY A 255 21.82 -1.18 -4.00
CA GLY A 255 23.01 -0.94 -3.17
C GLY A 255 24.32 -1.39 -3.81
N GLU A 256 24.29 -1.88 -5.06
CA GLU A 256 25.46 -2.34 -5.85
C GLU A 256 26.31 -3.40 -5.11
N THR A 257 25.68 -4.13 -4.18
CA THR A 257 26.34 -5.15 -3.38
C THR A 257 25.45 -6.35 -3.13
N GLU A 258 26.02 -7.54 -3.15
CA GLU A 258 25.34 -8.75 -2.69
C GLU A 258 25.36 -8.89 -1.16
N HIS A 259 26.10 -8.04 -0.44
CA HIS A 259 26.32 -8.13 0.99
C HIS A 259 25.95 -6.80 1.68
N HIS A 260 24.75 -6.71 2.18
CA HIS A 260 24.31 -5.59 3.02
C HIS A 260 24.54 -5.89 4.49
N SER A 261 25.01 -4.91 5.25
CA SER A 261 25.16 -5.02 6.72
C SER A 261 23.82 -5.26 7.44
N SER A 262 22.72 -4.79 6.84
CA SER A 262 21.35 -4.94 7.35
C SER A 262 20.63 -6.21 6.88
N GLY A 263 21.36 -7.23 6.40
CA GLY A 263 20.79 -8.48 5.89
C GLY A 263 20.50 -8.48 4.38
N ASP A 264 19.91 -9.56 3.88
CA ASP A 264 19.60 -9.73 2.45
C ASP A 264 18.23 -9.11 2.05
N GLY A 265 17.73 -9.43 0.86
CA GLY A 265 16.43 -8.95 0.38
C GLY A 265 15.25 -9.35 1.26
N ARG A 266 15.34 -10.47 2.01
CA ARG A 266 14.31 -10.93 2.94
C ARG A 266 14.08 -9.94 4.08
N ASP A 267 15.18 -9.41 4.63
CA ASP A 267 15.12 -8.47 5.76
C ASP A 267 14.56 -7.12 5.33
N SER A 268 14.91 -6.67 4.12
CA SER A 268 14.32 -5.49 3.49
C SER A 268 12.79 -5.62 3.36
N ALA A 269 12.33 -6.73 2.82
CA ALA A 269 10.90 -6.96 2.62
C ALA A 269 10.14 -7.07 3.95
N ARG A 270 10.73 -7.71 4.97
CA ARG A 270 10.12 -7.83 6.31
C ARG A 270 9.90 -6.47 6.98
N ALA A 271 10.82 -5.53 6.80
CA ALA A 271 10.64 -4.17 7.33
C ALA A 271 9.44 -3.47 6.67
N ASN A 272 9.25 -3.64 5.36
CA ASN A 272 8.10 -3.09 4.64
C ASN A 272 6.76 -3.71 5.10
N PHE A 273 6.74 -4.99 5.48
CA PHE A 273 5.51 -5.65 5.95
C PHE A 273 4.92 -5.04 7.22
N VAL A 274 5.72 -4.47 8.11
CA VAL A 274 5.19 -3.78 9.31
C VAL A 274 4.36 -2.56 8.91
N ALA A 275 4.90 -1.71 8.04
CA ALA A 275 4.21 -0.51 7.55
C ALA A 275 2.95 -0.89 6.73
N GLU A 276 3.05 -1.90 5.86
CA GLU A 276 1.95 -2.37 5.04
C GLU A 276 0.79 -2.89 5.92
N ARG A 277 1.07 -3.69 6.95
CA ARG A 277 0.06 -4.24 7.87
C ARG A 277 -0.66 -3.15 8.66
N VAL A 278 0.06 -2.13 9.13
CA VAL A 278 -0.55 -0.95 9.75
C VAL A 278 -1.41 -0.19 8.75
N GLY A 279 -0.95 -0.02 7.52
CA GLY A 279 -1.72 0.60 6.43
C GLY A 279 -3.04 -0.12 6.15
N VAL A 280 -3.07 -1.46 6.24
CA VAL A 280 -4.30 -2.26 6.13
C VAL A 280 -5.31 -1.89 7.21
N ALA A 281 -4.88 -1.63 8.44
CA ALA A 281 -5.79 -1.22 9.52
C ALA A 281 -6.41 0.16 9.25
N VAL A 282 -5.65 1.09 8.68
CA VAL A 282 -6.16 2.42 8.28
C VAL A 282 -7.21 2.29 7.17
N MET A 283 -6.94 1.46 6.16
CA MET A 283 -7.92 1.19 5.09
C MET A 283 -9.17 0.49 5.63
N SER A 284 -9.01 -0.45 6.55
CA SER A 284 -10.12 -1.12 7.23
C SER A 284 -11.01 -0.13 7.98
N LEU A 285 -10.40 0.84 8.69
CA LEU A 285 -11.15 1.90 9.39
C LEU A 285 -12.01 2.70 8.41
N GLY A 286 -11.45 3.11 7.27
CA GLY A 286 -12.20 3.88 6.27
C GLY A 286 -13.39 3.10 5.67
N ILE A 287 -13.21 1.81 5.37
CA ILE A 287 -14.32 0.96 4.91
C ILE A 287 -15.41 0.86 5.98
N ILE A 288 -15.02 0.65 7.25
CA ILE A 288 -15.99 0.56 8.36
C ILE A 288 -16.75 1.88 8.54
N ASP A 289 -16.04 3.02 8.54
CA ASP A 289 -16.63 4.35 8.67
C ASP A 289 -17.68 4.59 7.56
N GLU A 290 -17.36 4.31 6.30
CA GLU A 290 -18.28 4.52 5.18
C GLU A 290 -19.45 3.54 5.21
N CYS A 291 -19.24 2.26 5.50
CA CYS A 291 -20.30 1.28 5.67
C CYS A 291 -21.29 1.71 6.76
N LEU A 292 -20.79 2.14 7.91
CA LEU A 292 -21.62 2.60 9.02
C LEU A 292 -22.42 3.84 8.63
N ARG A 293 -21.78 4.84 7.99
CA ARG A 293 -22.44 6.05 7.49
C ARG A 293 -23.60 5.70 6.55
N LEU A 294 -23.31 4.90 5.51
CA LEU A 294 -24.33 4.46 4.54
C LEU A 294 -25.48 3.68 5.19
N CYS A 295 -25.17 2.79 6.15
CA CYS A 295 -26.17 2.01 6.87
C CYS A 295 -27.06 2.88 7.76
N VAL A 296 -26.51 3.88 8.43
CA VAL A 296 -27.28 4.81 9.26
C VAL A 296 -28.23 5.64 8.40
N ASP A 297 -27.74 6.17 7.27
CA ASP A 297 -28.54 6.96 6.34
C ASP A 297 -29.67 6.12 5.74
N TYR A 298 -29.37 4.90 5.30
CA TYR A 298 -30.35 3.98 4.76
C TYR A 298 -31.38 3.54 5.80
N ALA A 299 -30.95 3.26 7.04
CA ALA A 299 -31.83 2.85 8.12
C ALA A 299 -32.82 3.94 8.54
N LYS A 300 -32.47 5.21 8.37
CA LYS A 300 -33.37 6.38 8.59
C LYS A 300 -34.33 6.61 7.43
N ALA A 301 -33.90 6.33 6.19
CA ALA A 301 -34.70 6.61 5.01
C ALA A 301 -35.64 5.46 4.62
N ARG A 302 -35.21 4.21 4.78
CA ARG A 302 -35.96 3.02 4.35
C ARG A 302 -37.10 2.72 5.32
N THR A 303 -38.30 2.63 4.78
CA THR A 303 -39.53 2.30 5.56
C THR A 303 -40.03 0.90 5.19
N LEU A 304 -40.31 0.09 6.20
CA LEU A 304 -40.98 -1.21 6.11
C LEU A 304 -42.03 -1.32 7.22
N TRP A 305 -43.19 -1.90 6.92
CA TRP A 305 -44.31 -2.06 7.86
C TRP A 305 -44.68 -0.74 8.56
N GLY A 306 -44.68 0.37 7.79
CA GLY A 306 -45.11 1.68 8.26
C GLY A 306 -44.14 2.42 9.17
N LYS A 307 -42.89 1.95 9.31
CA LYS A 307 -41.87 2.63 10.10
C LYS A 307 -40.45 2.47 9.49
N GLU A 308 -39.56 3.38 9.85
CA GLU A 308 -38.15 3.33 9.47
C GLU A 308 -37.50 2.02 9.95
N ILE A 309 -36.64 1.40 9.13
CA ILE A 309 -36.02 0.13 9.52
C ILE A 309 -35.09 0.28 10.72
N GLY A 310 -34.53 1.47 10.96
CA GLY A 310 -33.72 1.78 12.14
C GLY A 310 -34.44 1.62 13.48
N ARG A 311 -35.77 1.49 13.45
CA ARG A 311 -36.60 1.21 14.66
C ARG A 311 -36.70 -0.27 14.99
N PHE A 312 -36.13 -1.18 14.17
CA PHE A 312 -36.14 -2.61 14.47
C PHE A 312 -34.88 -3.01 15.23
N GLN A 313 -35.03 -3.78 16.30
CA GLN A 313 -33.93 -4.19 17.17
C GLN A 313 -32.81 -4.94 16.44
N LEU A 314 -33.14 -5.77 15.43
CA LEU A 314 -32.15 -6.49 14.66
C LEU A 314 -31.27 -5.54 13.80
N ILE A 315 -31.83 -4.44 13.31
CA ILE A 315 -31.06 -3.40 12.60
C ILE A 315 -30.22 -2.62 13.59
N GLN A 316 -30.76 -2.24 14.74
CA GLN A 316 -30.02 -1.56 15.81
C GLN A 316 -28.85 -2.40 16.31
N LEU A 317 -29.01 -3.73 16.43
CA LEU A 317 -27.95 -4.65 16.82
C LEU A 317 -26.82 -4.66 15.78
N LYS A 318 -27.15 -4.67 14.46
CA LYS A 318 -26.13 -4.59 13.40
C LYS A 318 -25.35 -3.27 13.48
N LEU A 319 -26.03 -2.14 13.59
CA LEU A 319 -25.39 -0.83 13.71
C LEU A 319 -24.51 -0.74 14.97
N ALA A 320 -24.97 -1.28 16.10
CA ALA A 320 -24.16 -1.33 17.33
C ALA A 320 -22.88 -2.18 17.16
N LYS A 321 -22.97 -3.33 16.47
CA LYS A 321 -21.79 -4.17 16.17
C LYS A 321 -20.80 -3.44 15.24
N MET A 322 -21.29 -2.75 14.20
CA MET A 322 -20.47 -1.96 13.30
C MET A 322 -19.72 -0.84 14.07
N GLU A 323 -20.41 -0.15 14.99
CA GLU A 323 -19.82 0.88 15.82
C GLU A 323 -18.76 0.33 16.77
N VAL A 324 -18.99 -0.83 17.39
CA VAL A 324 -17.98 -1.50 18.24
C VAL A 324 -16.74 -1.87 17.42
N ALA A 325 -16.92 -2.39 16.19
CA ALA A 325 -15.82 -2.70 15.29
C ALA A 325 -15.04 -1.42 14.92
N ARG A 326 -15.76 -0.33 14.60
CA ARG A 326 -15.17 0.98 14.31
C ARG A 326 -14.31 1.49 15.46
N MET A 327 -14.85 1.49 16.67
CA MET A 327 -14.13 1.94 17.88
C MET A 327 -12.87 1.13 18.12
N ASN A 328 -12.94 -0.19 17.98
CA ASN A 328 -11.78 -1.06 18.20
C ASN A 328 -10.67 -0.81 17.16
N VAL A 329 -11.01 -0.74 15.88
CA VAL A 329 -10.03 -0.50 14.81
C VAL A 329 -9.45 0.91 14.92
N GLN A 330 -10.27 1.91 15.21
CA GLN A 330 -9.80 3.29 15.44
C GLN A 330 -8.80 3.35 16.60
N ASN A 331 -9.09 2.68 17.72
CA ASN A 331 -8.17 2.64 18.86
C ASN A 331 -6.82 2.00 18.51
N MET A 332 -6.81 0.93 17.71
CA MET A 332 -5.58 0.29 17.24
C MET A 332 -4.77 1.22 16.34
N VAL A 333 -5.43 1.93 15.43
CA VAL A 333 -4.80 2.94 14.55
C VAL A 333 -4.23 4.09 15.39
N PHE A 334 -5.00 4.62 16.32
CA PHE A 334 -4.55 5.74 17.17
C PHE A 334 -3.41 5.34 18.11
N GLN A 335 -3.45 4.15 18.69
CA GLN A 335 -2.34 3.62 19.48
C GLN A 335 -1.06 3.55 18.63
N THR A 336 -1.17 3.12 17.38
CA THR A 336 -0.01 3.08 16.48
C THR A 336 0.52 4.47 16.18
N LEU A 337 -0.35 5.46 15.95
CA LEU A 337 0.05 6.87 15.77
C LEU A 337 0.77 7.44 17.00
N GLU A 338 0.27 7.16 18.20
CA GLU A 338 0.93 7.62 19.42
C GLU A 338 2.32 6.98 19.61
N ARG A 339 2.47 5.72 19.25
CA ARG A 339 3.79 5.06 19.26
C ARG A 339 4.74 5.71 18.24
N LEU A 340 4.27 6.00 17.03
CA LEU A 340 5.07 6.72 16.02
C LEU A 340 5.51 8.10 16.51
N LYS A 341 4.62 8.86 17.15
CA LYS A 341 4.95 10.16 17.77
C LYS A 341 5.99 10.01 18.89
N ALA A 342 5.94 8.90 19.63
CA ALA A 342 6.92 8.57 20.66
C ALA A 342 8.25 7.99 20.11
N GLY A 343 8.39 7.90 18.79
CA GLY A 343 9.60 7.37 18.15
C GLY A 343 9.71 5.85 18.19
N THR A 344 8.60 5.14 18.36
CA THR A 344 8.57 3.67 18.40
C THR A 344 7.66 3.11 17.30
N LEU A 345 8.05 1.97 16.76
CA LEU A 345 7.25 1.21 15.81
C LEU A 345 6.61 -0.01 16.48
N PRO A 346 5.45 -0.48 16.03
CA PRO A 346 4.95 -1.78 16.46
C PRO A 346 5.92 -2.88 16.01
N SER A 347 6.03 -3.93 16.82
CA SER A 347 6.70 -5.15 16.41
C SER A 347 5.93 -5.83 15.26
N LEU A 348 6.60 -6.74 14.54
CA LEU A 348 5.97 -7.53 13.48
C LEU A 348 4.74 -8.31 13.99
N GLY A 349 4.81 -8.84 15.22
CA GLY A 349 3.69 -9.54 15.87
C GLY A 349 2.50 -8.62 16.15
N GLU A 350 2.74 -7.42 16.67
CA GLU A 350 1.69 -6.42 16.92
C GLU A 350 1.06 -5.94 15.61
N ALA A 351 1.88 -5.60 14.60
CA ALA A 351 1.38 -5.21 13.28
C ALA A 351 0.53 -6.32 12.64
N SER A 352 0.92 -7.59 12.84
CA SER A 352 0.14 -8.75 12.36
C SER A 352 -1.20 -8.89 13.07
N ALA A 353 -1.23 -8.73 14.39
CA ALA A 353 -2.47 -8.78 15.17
C ALA A 353 -3.43 -7.65 14.79
N ILE A 354 -2.90 -6.43 14.61
CA ILE A 354 -3.67 -5.26 14.17
C ILE A 354 -4.27 -5.53 12.78
N LYS A 355 -3.46 -5.99 11.82
CA LYS A 355 -3.92 -6.31 10.46
C LYS A 355 -4.99 -7.39 10.47
N TRP A 356 -4.77 -8.47 11.16
CA TRP A 356 -5.71 -9.58 11.22
C TRP A 356 -7.07 -9.13 11.72
N TYR A 357 -7.13 -8.55 12.93
CA TYR A 357 -8.39 -8.10 13.51
C TYR A 357 -9.10 -7.06 12.62
N SER A 358 -8.39 -6.04 12.16
CA SER A 358 -8.99 -4.94 11.40
C SER A 358 -9.56 -5.38 10.06
N SER A 359 -8.87 -6.28 9.35
CA SER A 359 -9.34 -6.79 8.04
C SER A 359 -10.54 -7.72 8.16
N GLU A 360 -10.61 -8.55 9.22
CA GLU A 360 -11.79 -9.37 9.52
C GLU A 360 -12.99 -8.48 9.90
N ALA A 361 -12.77 -7.50 10.80
CA ALA A 361 -13.81 -6.56 11.22
C ALA A 361 -14.38 -5.76 10.04
N ALA A 362 -13.51 -5.24 9.16
CA ALA A 362 -13.95 -4.51 7.96
C ALA A 362 -14.79 -5.40 7.03
N THR A 363 -14.37 -6.66 6.83
CA THR A 363 -15.11 -7.61 5.99
C THR A 363 -16.47 -7.97 6.60
N GLU A 364 -16.53 -8.22 7.91
CA GLU A 364 -17.79 -8.51 8.61
C GLU A 364 -18.75 -7.32 8.54
N VAL A 365 -18.26 -6.10 8.80
CA VAL A 365 -19.04 -4.87 8.73
C VAL A 365 -19.57 -4.63 7.31
N ALA A 366 -18.74 -4.79 6.29
CA ALA A 366 -19.14 -4.58 4.90
C ALA A 366 -20.18 -5.62 4.44
N MET A 367 -20.06 -6.87 4.85
CA MET A 367 -21.07 -7.91 4.57
C MET A 367 -22.37 -7.66 5.33
N ASP A 368 -22.30 -7.18 6.58
CA ASP A 368 -23.48 -6.77 7.34
C ASP A 368 -24.15 -5.53 6.73
N ALA A 369 -23.40 -4.62 6.10
CA ALA A 369 -23.96 -3.50 5.35
C ALA A 369 -24.74 -3.98 4.12
N VAL A 370 -24.19 -4.89 3.33
CA VAL A 370 -24.92 -5.54 2.22
C VAL A 370 -26.21 -6.17 2.71
N GLN A 371 -26.15 -6.92 3.81
CA GLN A 371 -27.33 -7.57 4.39
C GLN A 371 -28.36 -6.56 4.89
N LEU A 372 -27.96 -5.44 5.48
CA LEU A 372 -28.86 -4.39 5.97
C LEU A 372 -29.62 -3.71 4.83
N PHE A 373 -28.96 -3.49 3.70
CA PHE A 373 -29.58 -2.95 2.48
C PHE A 373 -30.52 -3.95 1.78
N GLY A 374 -30.41 -5.26 2.09
CA GLY A 374 -31.19 -6.31 1.47
C GLY A 374 -30.91 -6.42 -0.02
N GLY A 375 -31.94 -6.57 -0.87
CA GLY A 375 -31.76 -6.66 -2.33
C GLY A 375 -31.02 -5.47 -2.95
N ASN A 376 -31.21 -4.28 -2.41
CA ASN A 376 -30.48 -3.07 -2.85
C ASN A 376 -28.97 -3.18 -2.59
N GLY A 377 -28.55 -3.82 -1.49
CA GLY A 377 -27.15 -4.02 -1.18
C GLY A 377 -26.41 -4.97 -2.12
N TYR A 378 -27.14 -5.69 -2.97
CA TYR A 378 -26.58 -6.59 -3.98
C TYR A 378 -26.47 -5.94 -5.38
N MET A 379 -26.96 -4.70 -5.49
CA MET A 379 -26.97 -3.94 -6.75
C MET A 379 -25.83 -2.93 -6.77
N THR A 380 -25.19 -2.78 -7.93
CA THR A 380 -24.01 -1.90 -8.11
C THR A 380 -24.31 -0.42 -7.93
N GLU A 381 -25.58 0.00 -8.00
CA GLU A 381 -25.99 1.37 -7.68
C GLU A 381 -25.81 1.73 -6.19
N TYR A 382 -25.69 0.71 -5.33
CA TYR A 382 -25.44 0.87 -3.89
C TYR A 382 -24.03 0.40 -3.54
N ARG A 383 -23.17 1.34 -3.15
CA ARG A 383 -21.72 1.12 -2.96
C ARG A 383 -21.32 0.10 -1.88
N VAL A 384 -22.24 -0.36 -1.06
CA VAL A 384 -21.95 -1.37 -0.03
C VAL A 384 -21.47 -2.70 -0.60
N GLU A 385 -21.90 -3.08 -1.82
CA GLU A 385 -21.43 -4.30 -2.49
C GLU A 385 -19.96 -4.16 -2.91
N GLN A 386 -19.55 -2.99 -3.44
CA GLN A 386 -18.16 -2.69 -3.77
C GLN A 386 -17.28 -2.75 -2.52
N LEU A 387 -17.69 -2.09 -1.43
CA LEU A 387 -16.96 -2.10 -0.17
C LEU A 387 -16.77 -3.52 0.38
N ALA A 388 -17.77 -4.39 0.22
CA ALA A 388 -17.67 -5.79 0.62
C ALA A 388 -16.68 -6.59 -0.24
N ARG A 389 -16.66 -6.37 -1.55
CA ARG A 389 -15.67 -6.98 -2.46
C ARG A 389 -14.26 -6.51 -2.16
N ASP A 390 -14.09 -5.22 -1.94
CA ASP A 390 -12.82 -4.59 -1.63
C ASP A 390 -12.28 -5.04 -0.27
N ALA A 391 -13.11 -5.04 0.78
CA ALA A 391 -12.73 -5.45 2.12
C ALA A 391 -12.12 -6.85 2.16
N LYS A 392 -12.63 -7.80 1.34
CA LYS A 392 -12.12 -9.17 1.30
C LYS A 392 -10.64 -9.24 0.94
N SER A 393 -10.14 -8.34 0.11
CA SER A 393 -8.74 -8.31 -0.28
C SER A 393 -7.80 -8.02 0.89
N LEU A 394 -8.24 -7.18 1.85
CA LEU A 394 -7.48 -6.81 3.06
C LEU A 394 -7.14 -8.02 3.94
N MET A 395 -7.95 -9.08 3.90
CA MET A 395 -7.67 -10.33 4.63
C MET A 395 -6.59 -11.18 3.94
N ILE A 396 -6.33 -10.97 2.64
CA ILE A 396 -5.50 -11.86 1.81
C ILE A 396 -4.07 -11.34 1.73
N TYR A 397 -3.87 -10.09 1.27
CA TYR A 397 -2.51 -9.55 1.10
C TYR A 397 -1.88 -9.09 2.42
N ALA A 398 -0.60 -8.74 2.38
CA ALA A 398 0.24 -8.41 3.54
C ALA A 398 0.44 -9.57 4.56
N GLY A 399 0.08 -10.80 4.19
CA GLY A 399 0.33 -12.00 4.98
C GLY A 399 -0.70 -12.31 6.06
#